data_82d063adbf869814365877d6657b8ad7
#
_entry.id   82d063adbf869814365877d6657b8ad7
#
_cell.length_a   1.000
_cell.length_b   1.000
_cell.length_c   1.000
_cell.angle_alpha   90.00
_cell.angle_beta   90.00
_cell.angle_gamma   90.00
#
_symmetry.space_group_name_H-M   'P 1'
#
loop_
_entity.id
_entity.type
_entity.pdbx_description
1 polymer ?
#
loop_
_entity_poly.entity_id
_entity_poly.type
_entity_poly.pdbx_seq_one_letter_code
_entity_poly.pdbx_strand_id
1 'polypeptide(L)'
;MNPLKTNSSALTDGPSRAGARAMFKAVGFTDDDLSRPIVGVANTWTEIGPCNFHLRRLAAKLKEGIRAAGGTPMEFNTVSISDGITMGAQGMKTSLVSREVIADSVELVARGNHFDAIVGLAACDKTNPAMVMALARLDIPGLVLYGGSIAPGSFEGHDVTIMDVYEAIGAHGSGKLTDAQLKAIEDSACPGAGACGGQFTANTMSTVMEFLGISPMGSNGIPATLTSKDEVAFEAGRLVMDLLRRNVRPSQIITRQSLENAIVSVAATGGSTNAVLHLLAIAHELGIELHIDDFDAISKRTPLIADLKPGGRFVATDLHRAGGIQLVAQRLLEGGYLHGEAMTVTGRTLAEEAARAVETPGQEVVHRTSQPLKDTGGLVILHGNLAPDGAVVKVTSQSHHLQRGPARVFDSEEAAFAAVQDHQIVAGDIVVIRYEGPRGGPGMREMLGVTAAIVGAGLGESVALITDGRFSGATRGLMVGHIAPEAAQGGPLAAVRDGDMLVVDIDARQLRAEVPDSELTERLRGWQAPTPLFKTGVMAKYANSVSSAATGAVTI
;
A
#
# COMPACT_ATOMS: atom_id res chain seq x y z
N MET A 1 -22.43 -35.29 8.16
CA MET A 1 -21.53 -34.33 7.49
C MET A 1 -21.38 -33.10 8.37
N ASN A 2 -20.17 -32.56 8.49
CA ASN A 2 -19.94 -31.34 9.23
C ASN A 2 -20.52 -30.15 8.42
N PRO A 3 -21.47 -29.37 8.96
CA PRO A 3 -22.13 -28.29 8.22
C PRO A 3 -21.19 -27.14 7.84
N LEU A 4 -20.03 -27.05 8.47
CA LEU A 4 -19.01 -26.03 8.17
C LEU A 4 -18.12 -26.39 6.98
N LYS A 5 -18.20 -27.63 6.47
CA LYS A 5 -17.49 -28.06 5.24
C LYS A 5 -18.30 -27.64 4.01
N THR A 6 -18.39 -26.35 3.79
CA THR A 6 -19.22 -25.77 2.73
C THR A 6 -18.65 -26.05 1.34
N ASN A 7 -17.32 -26.11 1.21
CA ASN A 7 -16.60 -26.35 -0.02
C ASN A 7 -15.75 -27.62 0.03
N SER A 8 -15.01 -27.85 1.13
CA SER A 8 -14.01 -28.93 1.25
C SER A 8 -14.63 -30.32 1.21
N SER A 9 -15.92 -30.46 1.51
CA SER A 9 -16.65 -31.73 1.35
C SER A 9 -16.53 -32.29 -0.07
N ALA A 10 -16.39 -31.44 -1.09
CA ALA A 10 -16.19 -31.84 -2.48
C ALA A 10 -14.90 -32.62 -2.72
N LEU A 11 -13.89 -32.47 -1.87
CA LEU A 11 -12.61 -33.20 -1.95
C LEU A 11 -12.47 -34.32 -0.91
N THR A 12 -13.13 -34.22 0.22
CA THR A 12 -12.87 -35.08 1.37
C THR A 12 -13.98 -36.10 1.67
N ASP A 13 -15.19 -35.90 1.16
CA ASP A 13 -16.34 -36.72 1.56
C ASP A 13 -16.72 -37.77 0.49
N GLY A 14 -17.19 -38.92 0.97
CA GLY A 14 -17.66 -40.01 0.14
C GLY A 14 -16.56 -40.94 -0.44
N PRO A 15 -16.97 -42.15 -0.94
CA PRO A 15 -16.02 -43.14 -1.45
C PRO A 15 -15.26 -42.70 -2.69
N SER A 16 -15.89 -41.87 -3.56
CA SER A 16 -15.25 -41.36 -4.79
C SER A 16 -14.07 -40.43 -4.53
N ARG A 17 -13.90 -39.93 -3.31
CA ARG A 17 -12.81 -39.05 -2.88
C ARG A 17 -11.68 -39.76 -2.13
N ALA A 18 -11.68 -41.09 -2.13
CA ALA A 18 -10.60 -41.89 -1.52
C ALA A 18 -9.20 -41.53 -2.07
N GLY A 19 -9.08 -41.25 -3.38
CA GLY A 19 -7.83 -40.80 -3.98
C GLY A 19 -7.32 -39.49 -3.43
N ALA A 20 -8.19 -38.47 -3.31
CA ALA A 20 -7.82 -37.18 -2.72
C ALA A 20 -7.41 -37.33 -1.24
N ARG A 21 -8.19 -38.08 -0.46
CA ARG A 21 -7.83 -38.35 0.95
C ARG A 21 -6.50 -39.09 1.09
N ALA A 22 -6.18 -40.05 0.19
CA ALA A 22 -4.89 -40.70 0.20
C ALA A 22 -3.73 -39.72 0.00
N MET A 23 -3.88 -38.73 -0.88
CA MET A 23 -2.87 -37.68 -1.09
C MET A 23 -2.74 -36.77 0.13
N PHE A 24 -3.83 -36.37 0.76
CA PHE A 24 -3.79 -35.60 2.01
C PHE A 24 -3.11 -36.39 3.15
N LYS A 25 -3.39 -37.68 3.26
CA LYS A 25 -2.74 -38.57 4.26
C LYS A 25 -1.23 -38.71 4.03
N ALA A 26 -0.78 -38.68 2.77
CA ALA A 26 0.65 -38.73 2.42
C ALA A 26 1.45 -37.55 2.97
N VAL A 27 0.81 -36.37 3.17
CA VAL A 27 1.43 -35.20 3.77
C VAL A 27 1.11 -35.05 5.26
N GLY A 28 0.51 -36.06 5.89
CA GLY A 28 0.33 -36.18 7.35
C GLY A 28 -1.05 -35.81 7.89
N PHE A 29 -2.03 -35.45 7.05
CA PHE A 29 -3.40 -35.22 7.52
C PHE A 29 -4.09 -36.55 7.88
N THR A 30 -4.77 -36.58 9.02
CA THR A 30 -5.53 -37.74 9.52
C THR A 30 -6.99 -37.72 9.04
N ASP A 31 -7.73 -38.80 9.26
CA ASP A 31 -9.17 -38.84 9.02
C ASP A 31 -9.92 -37.80 9.89
N ASP A 32 -9.45 -37.55 11.11
CA ASP A 32 -10.00 -36.53 12.00
C ASP A 32 -9.79 -35.13 11.41
N ASP A 33 -8.58 -34.80 10.92
CA ASP A 33 -8.31 -33.52 10.24
C ASP A 33 -9.24 -33.33 9.02
N LEU A 34 -9.42 -34.37 8.20
CA LEU A 34 -10.25 -34.32 7.00
C LEU A 34 -11.76 -34.30 7.28
N SER A 35 -12.16 -34.63 8.52
CA SER A 35 -13.55 -34.49 8.98
C SER A 35 -13.95 -33.06 9.35
N ARG A 36 -12.96 -32.18 9.55
CA ARG A 36 -13.11 -30.77 9.92
C ARG A 36 -13.14 -29.88 8.70
N PRO A 37 -13.65 -28.62 8.80
CA PRO A 37 -13.54 -27.64 7.72
C PRO A 37 -12.08 -27.27 7.47
N ILE A 38 -11.73 -27.05 6.21
CA ILE A 38 -10.37 -26.73 5.78
C ILE A 38 -10.23 -25.23 5.62
N VAL A 39 -9.25 -24.65 6.33
CA VAL A 39 -8.93 -23.23 6.28
C VAL A 39 -7.60 -23.01 5.57
N GLY A 40 -7.62 -22.29 4.46
CA GLY A 40 -6.41 -21.88 3.75
C GLY A 40 -5.65 -20.81 4.56
N VAL A 41 -4.32 -20.95 4.65
CA VAL A 41 -3.43 -19.92 5.18
C VAL A 41 -2.51 -19.47 4.05
N ALA A 42 -2.89 -18.37 3.40
CA ALA A 42 -2.12 -17.78 2.32
C ALA A 42 -0.99 -16.95 2.92
N ASN A 43 0.25 -17.40 2.79
CA ASN A 43 1.42 -16.79 3.42
C ASN A 43 2.32 -16.11 2.38
N THR A 44 2.70 -14.87 2.62
CA THR A 44 3.67 -14.13 1.82
C THR A 44 5.09 -14.20 2.39
N TRP A 45 5.39 -15.23 3.17
CA TRP A 45 6.71 -15.45 3.74
C TRP A 45 7.79 -15.58 2.66
N THR A 46 8.93 -14.93 2.91
CA THR A 46 10.16 -15.07 2.14
C THR A 46 11.37 -14.74 3.03
N GLU A 47 12.54 -15.26 2.73
CA GLU A 47 13.79 -14.90 3.42
C GLU A 47 14.38 -13.56 2.95
N ILE A 48 13.89 -13.02 1.83
CA ILE A 48 14.53 -11.90 1.12
C ILE A 48 14.34 -10.56 1.82
N GLY A 49 13.39 -10.36 2.67
CA GLY A 49 13.17 -9.02 3.23
C GLY A 49 12.67 -9.00 4.67
N PRO A 50 12.96 -7.92 5.40
CA PRO A 50 12.58 -7.78 6.81
C PRO A 50 11.07 -7.80 7.00
N CYS A 51 10.30 -7.35 5.99
CA CYS A 51 8.85 -7.30 6.04
C CYS A 51 8.22 -8.70 6.22
N ASN A 52 8.79 -9.74 5.59
CA ASN A 52 8.11 -11.01 5.40
C ASN A 52 8.81 -12.21 6.05
N PHE A 53 10.11 -12.13 6.39
CA PHE A 53 10.86 -13.32 6.83
C PHE A 53 10.35 -13.90 8.16
N HIS A 54 9.70 -13.12 9.02
CA HIS A 54 9.14 -13.56 10.29
C HIS A 54 7.73 -14.17 10.17
N LEU A 55 7.06 -14.06 9.02
CA LEU A 55 5.67 -14.50 8.84
C LEU A 55 5.50 -16.01 9.03
N ARG A 56 6.55 -16.82 8.85
CA ARG A 56 6.54 -18.24 9.17
C ARG A 56 6.22 -18.50 10.64
N ARG A 57 6.74 -17.66 11.57
CA ARG A 57 6.44 -17.72 13.00
C ARG A 57 4.97 -17.42 13.27
N LEU A 58 4.44 -16.36 12.66
CA LEU A 58 3.05 -15.97 12.83
C LEU A 58 2.09 -16.99 12.20
N ALA A 59 2.45 -17.59 11.06
CA ALA A 59 1.66 -18.66 10.44
C ALA A 59 1.53 -19.88 11.35
N ALA A 60 2.60 -20.24 12.09
CA ALA A 60 2.53 -21.33 13.07
C ALA A 60 1.48 -21.04 14.17
N LYS A 61 1.48 -19.82 14.72
CA LYS A 61 0.51 -19.38 15.76
C LYS A 61 -0.92 -19.31 15.21
N LEU A 62 -1.08 -18.79 14.02
CA LEU A 62 -2.37 -18.75 13.32
C LEU A 62 -2.96 -20.16 13.14
N LYS A 63 -2.13 -21.11 12.71
CA LYS A 63 -2.54 -22.52 12.56
C LYS A 63 -2.90 -23.19 13.89
N GLU A 64 -2.20 -22.85 14.99
CA GLU A 64 -2.57 -23.29 16.35
C GLU A 64 -3.97 -22.81 16.72
N GLY A 65 -4.29 -21.54 16.44
CA GLY A 65 -5.61 -20.94 16.70
C GLY A 65 -6.73 -21.60 15.89
N ILE A 66 -6.49 -21.88 14.60
CA ILE A 66 -7.45 -22.58 13.73
C ILE A 66 -7.76 -23.99 14.29
N ARG A 67 -6.72 -24.76 14.66
CA ARG A 67 -6.89 -26.11 15.25
C ARG A 67 -7.64 -26.04 16.58
N ALA A 68 -7.29 -25.10 17.45
CA ALA A 68 -7.96 -24.91 18.75
C ALA A 68 -9.46 -24.60 18.59
N ALA A 69 -9.85 -23.98 17.46
CA ALA A 69 -11.23 -23.65 17.14
C ALA A 69 -11.95 -24.73 16.29
N GLY A 70 -11.29 -25.88 16.02
CA GLY A 70 -11.89 -27.06 15.36
C GLY A 70 -11.79 -27.06 13.84
N GLY A 71 -10.89 -26.28 13.25
CA GLY A 71 -10.57 -26.27 11.81
C GLY A 71 -9.28 -27.02 11.50
N THR A 72 -9.08 -27.37 10.23
CA THR A 72 -7.84 -27.92 9.71
C THR A 72 -7.14 -26.87 8.85
N PRO A 73 -6.02 -26.28 9.32
CA PRO A 73 -5.29 -25.29 8.54
C PRO A 73 -4.43 -25.96 7.46
N MET A 74 -4.47 -25.40 6.27
CA MET A 74 -3.57 -25.77 5.16
C MET A 74 -2.84 -24.52 4.69
N GLU A 75 -1.53 -24.44 4.98
CA GLU A 75 -0.68 -23.34 4.61
C GLU A 75 -0.11 -23.51 3.21
N PHE A 76 -0.08 -22.42 2.45
CA PHE A 76 0.61 -22.33 1.16
C PHE A 76 1.25 -20.96 1.01
N ASN A 77 2.32 -20.89 0.22
CA ASN A 77 3.01 -19.64 -0.06
C ASN A 77 2.57 -19.03 -1.39
N THR A 78 2.59 -17.70 -1.42
CA THR A 78 2.56 -16.92 -2.65
C THR A 78 3.82 -16.03 -2.74
N VAL A 79 3.98 -15.30 -3.86
CA VAL A 79 5.15 -14.47 -4.09
C VAL A 79 5.14 -13.24 -3.18
N SER A 80 6.31 -12.65 -2.96
CA SER A 80 6.48 -11.37 -2.29
C SER A 80 7.68 -10.64 -2.88
N ILE A 81 7.51 -9.36 -3.18
CA ILE A 81 8.59 -8.45 -3.59
C ILE A 81 8.79 -7.45 -2.46
N SER A 82 10.03 -7.25 -2.03
CA SER A 82 10.37 -6.24 -1.04
C SER A 82 10.68 -4.92 -1.73
N ASP A 83 9.77 -3.96 -1.61
CA ASP A 83 9.92 -2.63 -2.22
C ASP A 83 11.17 -1.93 -1.73
N GLY A 84 11.49 -2.03 -0.43
CA GLY A 84 12.69 -1.42 0.14
C GLY A 84 14.01 -1.97 -0.43
N ILE A 85 14.04 -3.24 -0.88
CA ILE A 85 15.23 -3.84 -1.50
C ILE A 85 15.32 -3.50 -2.98
N THR A 86 14.19 -3.43 -3.69
CA THR A 86 14.17 -3.21 -5.14
C THR A 86 14.16 -1.73 -5.52
N MET A 87 13.99 -0.83 -4.56
CA MET A 87 13.94 0.62 -4.77
C MET A 87 15.18 1.13 -5.51
N GLY A 88 14.97 1.99 -6.52
CA GLY A 88 16.05 2.52 -7.37
C GLY A 88 16.61 1.54 -8.39
N ALA A 89 16.12 0.29 -8.46
CA ALA A 89 16.55 -0.71 -9.42
C ALA A 89 15.40 -1.08 -10.40
N GLN A 90 15.75 -1.67 -11.54
CA GLN A 90 14.76 -2.17 -12.51
C GLN A 90 13.80 -3.22 -11.90
N GLY A 91 14.26 -3.94 -10.85
CA GLY A 91 13.43 -4.87 -10.09
C GLY A 91 12.19 -4.22 -9.46
N MET A 92 12.20 -2.91 -9.20
CA MET A 92 11.05 -2.20 -8.65
C MET A 92 9.81 -2.23 -9.56
N LYS A 93 9.98 -2.40 -10.87
CA LYS A 93 8.89 -2.59 -11.82
C LYS A 93 8.05 -3.83 -11.51
N THR A 94 8.63 -4.86 -10.88
CA THR A 94 7.92 -6.10 -10.53
C THR A 94 7.00 -5.93 -9.31
N SER A 95 7.18 -4.88 -8.51
CA SER A 95 6.46 -4.67 -7.26
C SER A 95 4.94 -4.61 -7.47
N LEU A 96 4.41 -3.68 -8.29
CA LEU A 96 2.96 -3.59 -8.50
C LEU A 96 2.42 -4.78 -9.30
N VAL A 97 3.19 -5.32 -10.22
CA VAL A 97 2.83 -6.55 -10.96
C VAL A 97 2.59 -7.70 -9.99
N SER A 98 3.39 -7.79 -8.91
CA SER A 98 3.22 -8.84 -7.90
C SER A 98 1.87 -8.77 -7.18
N ARG A 99 1.23 -7.58 -7.07
CA ARG A 99 -0.11 -7.45 -6.48
C ARG A 99 -1.13 -8.33 -7.19
N GLU A 100 -1.14 -8.29 -8.52
CA GLU A 100 -2.05 -9.09 -9.34
C GLU A 100 -1.71 -10.59 -9.23
N VAL A 101 -0.42 -10.92 -9.39
CA VAL A 101 0.06 -12.32 -9.32
C VAL A 101 -0.24 -12.95 -7.96
N ILE A 102 -0.12 -12.21 -6.87
CA ILE A 102 -0.48 -12.69 -5.52
C ILE A 102 -1.97 -12.98 -5.47
N ALA A 103 -2.81 -12.02 -5.88
CA ALA A 103 -4.27 -12.21 -5.88
C ALA A 103 -4.68 -13.42 -6.73
N ASP A 104 -4.15 -13.56 -7.95
CA ASP A 104 -4.38 -14.67 -8.85
C ASP A 104 -3.94 -16.01 -8.24
N SER A 105 -2.74 -16.07 -7.66
CA SER A 105 -2.21 -17.32 -7.10
C SER A 105 -2.99 -17.78 -5.87
N VAL A 106 -3.42 -16.84 -5.01
CA VAL A 106 -4.24 -17.16 -3.84
C VAL A 106 -5.62 -17.63 -4.26
N GLU A 107 -6.23 -16.98 -5.24
CA GLU A 107 -7.50 -17.41 -5.83
C GLU A 107 -7.40 -18.83 -6.41
N LEU A 108 -6.38 -19.11 -7.23
CA LEU A 108 -6.19 -20.42 -7.84
C LEU A 108 -6.03 -21.53 -6.79
N VAL A 109 -5.20 -21.31 -5.77
CA VAL A 109 -4.99 -22.31 -4.71
C VAL A 109 -6.26 -22.53 -3.90
N ALA A 110 -6.96 -21.47 -3.52
CA ALA A 110 -8.17 -21.56 -2.71
C ALA A 110 -9.31 -22.27 -3.46
N ARG A 111 -9.54 -21.94 -4.74
CA ARG A 111 -10.55 -22.58 -5.58
C ARG A 111 -10.18 -24.05 -5.88
N GLY A 112 -8.92 -24.32 -6.24
CA GLY A 112 -8.45 -25.66 -6.56
C GLY A 112 -8.51 -26.63 -5.38
N ASN A 113 -8.31 -26.13 -4.15
CA ASN A 113 -8.36 -26.94 -2.92
C ASN A 113 -9.68 -26.80 -2.14
N HIS A 114 -10.67 -26.10 -2.67
CA HIS A 114 -12.00 -25.96 -2.08
C HIS A 114 -11.98 -25.56 -0.60
N PHE A 115 -11.21 -24.53 -0.22
CA PHE A 115 -11.17 -24.07 1.16
C PHE A 115 -12.53 -23.53 1.62
N ASP A 116 -12.89 -23.83 2.86
CA ASP A 116 -14.13 -23.36 3.49
C ASP A 116 -13.99 -21.92 4.01
N ALA A 117 -12.76 -21.54 4.40
CA ALA A 117 -12.39 -20.21 4.84
C ALA A 117 -10.90 -19.94 4.51
N ILE A 118 -10.47 -18.68 4.60
CA ILE A 118 -9.10 -18.31 4.28
C ILE A 118 -8.57 -17.19 5.18
N VAL A 119 -7.28 -17.24 5.52
CA VAL A 119 -6.56 -16.12 6.15
C VAL A 119 -5.41 -15.71 5.24
N GLY A 120 -5.37 -14.42 4.87
CA GLY A 120 -4.23 -13.82 4.21
C GLY A 120 -3.22 -13.31 5.24
N LEU A 121 -1.98 -13.79 5.21
CA LEU A 121 -0.87 -13.30 6.05
C LEU A 121 0.08 -12.49 5.20
N ALA A 122 0.11 -11.18 5.43
CA ALA A 122 0.79 -10.19 4.61
C ALA A 122 1.59 -9.19 5.44
N ALA A 123 2.58 -8.52 4.84
CA ALA A 123 3.39 -7.55 5.57
C ALA A 123 4.04 -6.46 4.71
N CYS A 124 4.12 -6.60 3.38
CA CYS A 124 4.77 -5.61 2.51
C CYS A 124 3.73 -4.83 1.69
N ASP A 125 4.18 -3.79 1.02
CA ASP A 125 3.38 -2.79 0.32
C ASP A 125 2.30 -3.39 -0.58
N LYS A 126 2.63 -4.37 -1.42
CA LYS A 126 1.72 -4.96 -2.42
C LYS A 126 1.04 -6.23 -1.92
N THR A 127 1.62 -6.89 -0.90
CA THR A 127 1.02 -8.10 -0.33
C THR A 127 -0.27 -7.79 0.43
N ASN A 128 -0.35 -6.63 1.11
CA ASN A 128 -1.54 -6.21 1.83
C ASN A 128 -2.75 -6.04 0.92
N PRO A 129 -2.75 -5.17 -0.10
CA PRO A 129 -3.90 -5.01 -0.99
C PRO A 129 -4.18 -6.28 -1.79
N ALA A 130 -3.15 -7.04 -2.20
CA ALA A 130 -3.33 -8.27 -2.96
C ALA A 130 -4.12 -9.33 -2.17
N MET A 131 -3.86 -9.48 -0.87
CA MET A 131 -4.64 -10.39 -0.03
C MET A 131 -6.10 -9.94 0.11
N VAL A 132 -6.35 -8.64 0.23
CA VAL A 132 -7.73 -8.11 0.25
C VAL A 132 -8.42 -8.37 -1.09
N MET A 133 -7.75 -8.13 -2.23
CA MET A 133 -8.27 -8.44 -3.57
C MET A 133 -8.61 -9.93 -3.71
N ALA A 134 -7.71 -10.82 -3.30
CA ALA A 134 -7.94 -12.27 -3.35
C ALA A 134 -9.16 -12.69 -2.50
N LEU A 135 -9.29 -12.16 -1.28
CA LEU A 135 -10.44 -12.43 -0.43
C LEU A 135 -11.74 -11.89 -1.05
N ALA A 136 -11.70 -10.72 -1.68
CA ALA A 136 -12.83 -10.13 -2.39
C ALA A 136 -13.30 -11.01 -3.55
N ARG A 137 -12.37 -11.53 -4.38
CA ARG A 137 -12.67 -12.43 -5.50
C ARG A 137 -13.24 -13.77 -5.06
N LEU A 138 -12.73 -14.32 -3.95
CA LEU A 138 -13.16 -15.61 -3.42
C LEU A 138 -14.52 -15.54 -2.74
N ASP A 139 -14.79 -14.46 -2.06
CA ASP A 139 -15.97 -14.19 -1.25
C ASP A 139 -16.38 -15.37 -0.35
N ILE A 140 -15.40 -16.02 0.26
CA ILE A 140 -15.56 -17.01 1.34
C ILE A 140 -15.17 -16.37 2.68
N PRO A 141 -15.67 -16.90 3.83
CA PRO A 141 -15.27 -16.38 5.13
C PRO A 141 -13.76 -16.24 5.27
N GLY A 142 -13.30 -15.03 5.66
CA GLY A 142 -11.87 -14.79 5.72
C GLY A 142 -11.51 -13.43 6.32
N LEU A 143 -10.23 -13.28 6.63
CA LEU A 143 -9.63 -12.04 7.13
C LEU A 143 -8.18 -11.90 6.66
N VAL A 144 -7.62 -10.70 6.80
CA VAL A 144 -6.19 -10.46 6.55
C VAL A 144 -5.51 -10.12 7.87
N LEU A 145 -4.37 -10.73 8.12
CA LEU A 145 -3.49 -10.42 9.25
C LEU A 145 -2.19 -9.79 8.74
N TYR A 146 -1.88 -8.60 9.24
CA TYR A 146 -0.64 -7.90 8.95
C TYR A 146 0.49 -8.34 9.88
N GLY A 147 1.70 -8.52 9.35
CA GLY A 147 2.87 -8.99 10.09
C GLY A 147 3.43 -8.00 11.13
N GLY A 148 3.08 -6.71 11.04
CA GLY A 148 3.54 -5.66 11.96
C GLY A 148 4.67 -4.80 11.41
N SER A 149 4.85 -3.61 12.01
CA SER A 149 5.91 -2.67 11.66
C SER A 149 7.26 -3.07 12.23
N ILE A 150 8.34 -2.64 11.56
CA ILE A 150 9.72 -2.71 12.09
C ILE A 150 9.93 -1.67 13.18
N ALA A 151 10.79 -1.95 14.14
CA ALA A 151 11.28 -0.94 15.07
C ALA A 151 12.20 0.06 14.34
N PRO A 152 12.27 1.33 14.76
CA PRO A 152 13.30 2.23 14.26
C PRO A 152 14.67 1.76 14.74
N GLY A 153 15.71 2.10 13.97
CA GLY A 153 17.08 2.07 14.45
C GLY A 153 17.42 3.35 15.20
N SER A 154 18.68 3.48 15.64
CA SER A 154 19.14 4.70 16.31
C SER A 154 20.49 5.13 15.75
N PHE A 155 20.58 6.42 15.38
CA PHE A 155 21.82 7.06 14.96
C PHE A 155 21.95 8.42 15.64
N GLU A 156 23.07 8.65 16.34
CA GLU A 156 23.33 9.89 17.10
C GLU A 156 22.20 10.29 18.07
N GLY A 157 21.50 9.30 18.66
CA GLY A 157 20.41 9.52 19.62
C GLY A 157 19.04 9.82 18.98
N HIS A 158 18.93 9.73 17.67
CA HIS A 158 17.68 9.92 16.92
C HIS A 158 17.20 8.63 16.29
N ASP A 159 15.88 8.48 16.20
CA ASP A 159 15.26 7.37 15.49
C ASP A 159 15.47 7.48 13.97
N VAL A 160 16.02 6.43 13.37
CA VAL A 160 16.27 6.31 11.94
C VAL A 160 15.50 5.13 11.35
N THR A 161 15.10 5.30 10.10
CA THR A 161 14.34 4.32 9.32
C THR A 161 14.97 4.17 7.93
N ILE A 162 14.45 3.28 7.11
CA ILE A 162 14.90 3.15 5.71
C ILE A 162 14.80 4.48 4.92
N MET A 163 13.88 5.37 5.27
CA MET A 163 13.77 6.70 4.66
C MET A 163 15.04 7.51 4.90
N ASP A 164 15.54 7.48 6.13
CA ASP A 164 16.74 8.23 6.53
C ASP A 164 17.98 7.72 5.77
N VAL A 165 18.04 6.43 5.40
CA VAL A 165 19.10 5.87 4.54
C VAL A 165 19.06 6.47 3.14
N TYR A 166 17.86 6.56 2.51
CA TYR A 166 17.74 7.14 1.18
C TYR A 166 18.06 8.64 1.16
N GLU A 167 17.66 9.38 2.19
CA GLU A 167 18.03 10.79 2.35
C GLU A 167 19.55 10.93 2.56
N ALA A 168 20.17 10.02 3.32
CA ALA A 168 21.62 9.99 3.54
C ALA A 168 22.41 9.71 2.25
N ILE A 169 21.90 8.87 1.34
CA ILE A 169 22.49 8.66 0.00
C ILE A 169 22.55 9.98 -0.77
N GLY A 170 21.47 10.75 -0.78
CA GLY A 170 21.43 12.06 -1.43
C GLY A 170 22.38 13.08 -0.79
N ALA A 171 22.43 13.11 0.54
CA ALA A 171 23.35 13.98 1.29
C ALA A 171 24.82 13.60 1.09
N HIS A 172 25.12 12.31 1.02
CA HIS A 172 26.47 11.81 0.69
C HIS A 172 26.88 12.21 -0.73
N GLY A 173 26.02 12.01 -1.74
CA GLY A 173 26.30 12.42 -3.11
C GLY A 173 26.56 13.93 -3.27
N SER A 174 26.00 14.76 -2.39
CA SER A 174 26.25 16.22 -2.34
C SER A 174 27.42 16.60 -1.41
N GLY A 175 28.17 15.64 -0.88
CA GLY A 175 29.34 15.88 -0.02
C GLY A 175 29.01 16.34 1.40
N LYS A 176 27.76 16.24 1.85
CA LYS A 176 27.30 16.63 3.20
C LYS A 176 27.53 15.53 4.24
N LEU A 177 27.67 14.28 3.82
CA LEU A 177 27.98 13.13 4.69
C LEU A 177 29.22 12.40 4.18
N THR A 178 29.97 11.81 5.11
CA THR A 178 31.10 10.93 4.83
C THR A 178 30.64 9.49 4.60
N ASP A 179 31.49 8.65 3.97
CA ASP A 179 31.27 7.20 3.83
C ASP A 179 30.99 6.53 5.18
N ALA A 180 31.72 6.92 6.23
CA ALA A 180 31.54 6.35 7.56
C ALA A 180 30.19 6.69 8.19
N GLN A 181 29.68 7.90 7.99
CA GLN A 181 28.36 8.30 8.47
C GLN A 181 27.25 7.59 7.71
N LEU A 182 27.35 7.53 6.37
CA LEU A 182 26.39 6.77 5.55
C LEU A 182 26.34 5.30 6.00
N LYS A 183 27.52 4.67 6.19
CA LYS A 183 27.60 3.29 6.67
C LYS A 183 26.99 3.08 8.05
N ALA A 184 27.19 4.02 8.97
CA ALA A 184 26.60 3.93 10.31
C ALA A 184 25.06 4.03 10.29
N ILE A 185 24.48 4.88 9.43
CA ILE A 185 23.03 4.97 9.23
C ILE A 185 22.51 3.67 8.60
N GLU A 186 23.18 3.16 7.55
CA GLU A 186 22.84 1.88 6.90
C GLU A 186 22.77 0.73 7.91
N ASP A 187 23.78 0.60 8.77
CA ASP A 187 23.90 -0.50 9.72
C ASP A 187 22.85 -0.44 10.83
N SER A 188 22.31 0.74 11.13
CA SER A 188 21.37 0.93 12.23
C SER A 188 19.90 0.99 11.83
N ALA A 189 19.58 1.43 10.62
CA ALA A 189 18.22 1.87 10.25
C ALA A 189 17.14 0.78 10.24
N CYS A 190 17.51 -0.50 10.06
CA CYS A 190 16.57 -1.62 9.93
C CYS A 190 16.90 -2.76 10.90
N PRO A 191 16.60 -2.63 12.21
CA PRO A 191 17.05 -3.56 13.25
C PRO A 191 16.16 -4.80 13.38
N GLY A 192 15.89 -5.56 12.30
CA GLY A 192 15.22 -6.86 12.39
C GLY A 192 13.89 -6.97 11.64
N ALA A 193 12.90 -7.64 12.24
CA ALA A 193 11.65 -8.01 11.60
C ALA A 193 10.64 -6.87 11.55
N GLY A 194 9.86 -6.83 10.48
CA GLY A 194 8.72 -5.95 10.32
C GLY A 194 8.76 -5.14 9.02
N ALA A 195 7.62 -4.59 8.65
CA ALA A 195 7.52 -3.69 7.52
C ALA A 195 7.82 -2.25 7.98
N CYS A 196 7.73 -1.30 7.09
CA CYS A 196 8.07 0.11 7.23
C CYS A 196 8.06 0.71 8.66
N GLY A 197 9.05 1.53 8.99
CA GLY A 197 9.13 2.23 10.28
C GLY A 197 8.25 3.48 10.40
N GLY A 198 7.72 4.00 9.29
CA GLY A 198 6.82 5.17 9.26
C GLY A 198 5.47 4.85 8.62
N GLN A 199 4.64 5.89 8.41
CA GLN A 199 3.34 5.76 7.72
C GLN A 199 3.54 5.70 6.20
N PHE A 200 4.42 4.81 5.77
CA PHE A 200 4.69 4.46 4.39
C PHE A 200 3.63 3.49 3.88
N THR A 201 3.77 2.94 2.66
CA THR A 201 2.68 2.21 2.02
C THR A 201 2.22 0.98 2.82
N ALA A 202 3.14 0.17 3.38
CA ALA A 202 2.75 -1.03 4.12
C ALA A 202 1.91 -0.69 5.37
N ASN A 203 2.33 0.30 6.18
CA ASN A 203 1.58 0.71 7.38
C ASN A 203 0.30 1.48 7.01
N THR A 204 0.30 2.26 5.92
CA THR A 204 -0.93 2.86 5.38
C THR A 204 -1.95 1.77 5.04
N MET A 205 -1.57 0.75 4.27
CA MET A 205 -2.50 -0.32 3.90
C MET A 205 -2.88 -1.20 5.10
N SER A 206 -2.02 -1.36 6.10
CA SER A 206 -2.38 -2.06 7.32
C SER A 206 -3.45 -1.31 8.13
N THR A 207 -3.34 0.02 8.20
CA THR A 207 -4.38 0.89 8.77
C THR A 207 -5.68 0.80 7.96
N VAL A 208 -5.58 0.91 6.63
CA VAL A 208 -6.71 0.74 5.71
C VAL A 208 -7.46 -0.57 5.94
N MET A 209 -6.77 -1.69 6.12
CA MET A 209 -7.42 -2.99 6.35
C MET A 209 -8.24 -3.03 7.64
N GLU A 210 -7.82 -2.33 8.70
CA GLU A 210 -8.61 -2.20 9.94
C GLU A 210 -9.84 -1.30 9.73
N PHE A 211 -9.72 -0.20 8.98
CA PHE A 211 -10.84 0.69 8.67
C PHE A 211 -11.81 0.11 7.63
N LEU A 212 -11.34 -0.76 6.74
CA LEU A 212 -12.20 -1.61 5.90
C LEU A 212 -12.96 -2.66 6.71
N GLY A 213 -12.52 -2.95 7.93
CA GLY A 213 -13.07 -4.01 8.78
C GLY A 213 -12.60 -5.42 8.43
N ILE A 214 -11.69 -5.62 7.45
CA ILE A 214 -11.22 -6.95 7.02
C ILE A 214 -10.05 -7.48 7.87
N SER A 215 -9.48 -6.66 8.73
CA SER A 215 -8.54 -7.03 9.79
C SER A 215 -9.12 -6.67 11.15
N PRO A 216 -8.85 -7.43 12.22
CA PRO A 216 -9.28 -7.06 13.56
C PRO A 216 -8.65 -5.74 13.98
N MET A 217 -9.47 -4.79 14.43
CA MET A 217 -8.97 -3.48 14.83
C MET A 217 -8.01 -3.58 16.03
N GLY A 218 -6.89 -2.82 15.96
CA GLY A 218 -5.82 -2.86 16.96
C GLY A 218 -4.80 -3.97 16.78
N SER A 219 -5.00 -4.86 15.79
CA SER A 219 -4.10 -5.99 15.55
C SER A 219 -2.90 -5.63 14.67
N ASN A 220 -3.12 -4.78 13.67
CA ASN A 220 -2.11 -4.48 12.64
C ASN A 220 -1.04 -3.52 13.15
N GLY A 221 -1.41 -2.56 14.01
CA GLY A 221 -0.48 -1.60 14.60
C GLY A 221 0.56 -2.19 15.55
N ILE A 222 0.41 -3.45 15.98
CA ILE A 222 1.36 -4.12 16.87
C ILE A 222 2.67 -4.40 16.13
N PRO A 223 3.84 -3.93 16.63
CA PRO A 223 5.13 -4.19 16.02
C PRO A 223 5.46 -5.68 15.89
N ALA A 224 6.17 -6.04 14.81
CA ALA A 224 6.47 -7.42 14.43
C ALA A 224 7.25 -8.23 15.48
N THR A 225 8.05 -7.55 16.31
CA THR A 225 8.95 -8.17 17.29
C THR A 225 8.31 -8.39 18.65
N LEU A 226 7.13 -7.82 18.91
CA LEU A 226 6.44 -8.02 20.19
C LEU A 226 5.78 -9.40 20.28
N THR A 227 5.83 -10.01 21.48
CA THR A 227 5.18 -11.30 21.75
C THR A 227 3.66 -11.26 21.63
N SER A 228 3.05 -10.09 21.91
CA SER A 228 1.62 -9.87 21.69
C SER A 228 1.20 -10.04 20.22
N LYS A 229 2.14 -9.94 19.26
CA LYS A 229 1.86 -10.24 17.86
C LYS A 229 1.61 -11.72 17.60
N ASP A 230 2.23 -12.62 18.38
CA ASP A 230 1.97 -14.05 18.34
C ASP A 230 0.59 -14.38 18.88
N GLU A 231 0.16 -13.71 19.96
CA GLU A 231 -1.17 -13.86 20.55
C GLU A 231 -2.25 -13.42 19.56
N VAL A 232 -2.04 -12.27 18.89
CA VAL A 232 -2.95 -11.79 17.83
C VAL A 232 -3.04 -12.79 16.67
N ALA A 233 -1.93 -13.40 16.26
CA ALA A 233 -1.96 -14.42 15.22
C ALA A 233 -2.76 -15.66 15.63
N PHE A 234 -2.62 -16.11 16.86
CA PHE A 234 -3.43 -17.20 17.42
C PHE A 234 -4.92 -16.84 17.44
N GLU A 235 -5.29 -15.66 17.95
CA GLU A 235 -6.68 -15.22 18.00
C GLU A 235 -7.29 -14.99 16.61
N ALA A 236 -6.51 -14.53 15.63
CA ALA A 236 -6.94 -14.44 14.24
C ALA A 236 -7.30 -15.84 13.66
N GLY A 237 -6.57 -16.87 14.07
CA GLY A 237 -6.89 -18.26 13.72
C GLY A 237 -8.21 -18.76 14.35
N ARG A 238 -8.54 -18.31 15.55
CA ARG A 238 -9.85 -18.58 16.16
C ARG A 238 -10.97 -17.80 15.48
N LEU A 239 -10.69 -16.53 15.16
CA LEU A 239 -11.66 -15.62 14.56
C LEU A 239 -12.10 -16.08 13.17
N VAL A 240 -11.21 -16.59 12.32
CA VAL A 240 -11.61 -17.10 11.00
C VAL A 240 -12.59 -18.26 11.10
N MET A 241 -12.47 -19.10 12.15
CA MET A 241 -13.43 -20.18 12.42
C MET A 241 -14.77 -19.65 12.90
N ASP A 242 -14.78 -18.52 13.61
CA ASP A 242 -16.02 -17.84 13.97
C ASP A 242 -16.70 -17.20 12.75
N LEU A 243 -15.93 -16.55 11.88
CA LEU A 243 -16.43 -16.05 10.59
C LEU A 243 -17.08 -17.17 9.77
N LEU A 244 -16.44 -18.33 9.72
CA LEU A 244 -16.99 -19.49 9.00
C LEU A 244 -18.33 -19.96 9.62
N ARG A 245 -18.43 -20.03 10.95
CA ARG A 245 -19.68 -20.40 11.65
C ARG A 245 -20.82 -19.43 11.37
N ARG A 246 -20.51 -18.15 11.31
CA ARG A 246 -21.48 -17.07 11.04
C ARG A 246 -21.69 -16.82 9.53
N ASN A 247 -20.90 -17.47 8.67
CA ASN A 247 -20.86 -17.27 7.22
C ASN A 247 -20.67 -15.79 6.84
N VAL A 248 -19.78 -15.08 7.55
CA VAL A 248 -19.46 -13.69 7.26
C VAL A 248 -18.41 -13.62 6.16
N ARG A 249 -18.73 -12.92 5.07
CA ARG A 249 -17.94 -12.85 3.84
C ARG A 249 -17.35 -11.46 3.61
N PRO A 250 -16.23 -11.34 2.88
CA PRO A 250 -15.64 -10.05 2.53
C PRO A 250 -16.62 -9.04 1.92
N SER A 251 -17.51 -9.47 1.04
CA SER A 251 -18.52 -8.60 0.41
C SER A 251 -19.55 -7.99 1.40
N GLN A 252 -19.70 -8.58 2.58
CA GLN A 252 -20.57 -8.06 3.64
C GLN A 252 -19.84 -7.05 4.56
N ILE A 253 -18.50 -7.07 4.55
CA ILE A 253 -17.63 -6.20 5.37
C ILE A 253 -17.13 -5.02 4.54
N ILE A 254 -16.61 -5.29 3.34
CA ILE A 254 -16.09 -4.25 2.46
C ILE A 254 -17.25 -3.67 1.64
N THR A 255 -17.69 -2.50 2.06
CA THR A 255 -18.80 -1.76 1.47
C THR A 255 -18.33 -0.37 1.01
N ARG A 256 -19.17 0.39 0.35
CA ARG A 256 -18.87 1.79 0.02
C ARG A 256 -18.51 2.59 1.27
N GLN A 257 -19.24 2.42 2.38
CA GLN A 257 -18.98 3.11 3.65
C GLN A 257 -17.64 2.73 4.26
N SER A 258 -17.27 1.44 4.24
CA SER A 258 -15.95 1.03 4.76
C SER A 258 -14.80 1.50 3.86
N LEU A 259 -14.99 1.62 2.54
CA LEU A 259 -14.03 2.25 1.63
C LEU A 259 -13.86 3.74 1.93
N GLU A 260 -14.93 4.47 2.20
CA GLU A 260 -14.86 5.87 2.64
C GLU A 260 -14.13 6.01 3.97
N ASN A 261 -14.43 5.14 4.96
CA ASN A 261 -13.67 5.07 6.22
C ASN A 261 -12.17 4.84 5.99
N ALA A 262 -11.84 3.96 5.06
CA ALA A 262 -10.45 3.69 4.69
C ALA A 262 -9.77 4.94 4.08
N ILE A 263 -10.44 5.66 3.18
CA ILE A 263 -9.94 6.92 2.61
C ILE A 263 -9.72 7.97 3.71
N VAL A 264 -10.67 8.11 4.64
CA VAL A 264 -10.55 8.99 5.81
C VAL A 264 -9.29 8.64 6.61
N SER A 265 -9.01 7.34 6.85
CA SER A 265 -7.83 6.91 7.59
C SER A 265 -6.53 7.31 6.90
N VAL A 266 -6.45 7.18 5.57
CA VAL A 266 -5.29 7.61 4.79
C VAL A 266 -5.09 9.12 4.87
N ALA A 267 -6.17 9.89 4.69
CA ALA A 267 -6.15 11.34 4.74
C ALA A 267 -5.72 11.86 6.12
N ALA A 268 -6.27 11.28 7.19
CA ALA A 268 -6.04 11.70 8.58
C ALA A 268 -4.65 11.32 9.12
N THR A 269 -3.99 10.33 8.54
CA THR A 269 -2.66 9.86 8.97
C THR A 269 -1.52 10.30 8.04
N GLY A 270 -1.80 11.10 7.00
CA GLY A 270 -0.80 11.47 6.01
C GLY A 270 -0.22 10.25 5.27
N GLY A 271 -1.07 9.27 5.00
CA GLY A 271 -0.71 8.00 4.40
C GLY A 271 -0.16 8.11 2.97
N SER A 272 0.24 6.98 2.43
CA SER A 272 0.83 6.87 1.09
C SER A 272 -0.20 7.11 -0.02
N THR A 273 0.20 7.81 -1.08
CA THR A 273 -0.58 7.98 -2.32
C THR A 273 -0.91 6.65 -3.00
N ASN A 274 -0.13 5.61 -2.75
CA ASN A 274 -0.40 4.26 -3.26
C ASN A 274 -1.75 3.71 -2.79
N ALA A 275 -2.28 4.18 -1.65
CA ALA A 275 -3.60 3.78 -1.17
C ALA A 275 -4.73 4.13 -2.15
N VAL A 276 -4.60 5.22 -2.93
CA VAL A 276 -5.55 5.58 -3.99
C VAL A 276 -5.66 4.42 -4.98
N LEU A 277 -4.51 3.99 -5.52
CA LEU A 277 -4.45 2.89 -6.48
C LEU A 277 -5.00 1.58 -5.90
N HIS A 278 -4.67 1.27 -4.65
CA HIS A 278 -5.03 0.00 -4.02
C HIS A 278 -6.51 -0.05 -3.60
N LEU A 279 -7.08 1.05 -3.14
CA LEU A 279 -8.50 1.12 -2.80
C LEU A 279 -9.39 1.08 -4.04
N LEU A 280 -8.98 1.73 -5.15
CA LEU A 280 -9.65 1.60 -6.44
C LEU A 280 -9.63 0.14 -6.94
N ALA A 281 -8.49 -0.56 -6.79
CA ALA A 281 -8.39 -1.97 -7.15
C ALA A 281 -9.30 -2.87 -6.30
N ILE A 282 -9.33 -2.66 -4.98
CA ILE A 282 -10.22 -3.43 -4.08
C ILE A 282 -11.69 -3.17 -4.39
N ALA A 283 -12.07 -1.92 -4.65
CA ALA A 283 -13.43 -1.57 -5.06
C ALA A 283 -13.82 -2.25 -6.38
N HIS A 284 -12.89 -2.29 -7.35
CA HIS A 284 -13.07 -2.98 -8.63
C HIS A 284 -13.40 -4.47 -8.44
N GLU A 285 -12.65 -5.18 -7.57
CA GLU A 285 -12.86 -6.61 -7.30
C GLU A 285 -14.26 -6.93 -6.74
N LEU A 286 -14.85 -5.99 -6.04
CA LEU A 286 -16.19 -6.13 -5.45
C LEU A 286 -17.30 -5.48 -6.28
N GLY A 287 -16.98 -4.86 -7.42
CA GLY A 287 -17.92 -4.13 -8.24
C GLY A 287 -18.52 -2.90 -7.53
N ILE A 288 -17.80 -2.33 -6.55
CA ILE A 288 -18.22 -1.13 -5.84
C ILE A 288 -17.75 0.10 -6.62
N GLU A 289 -18.66 1.00 -6.91
CA GLU A 289 -18.36 2.26 -7.57
C GLU A 289 -17.50 3.15 -6.66
N LEU A 290 -16.28 3.45 -7.09
CA LEU A 290 -15.32 4.34 -6.42
C LEU A 290 -14.52 5.07 -7.50
N HIS A 291 -14.46 6.40 -7.40
CA HIS A 291 -13.75 7.27 -8.34
C HIS A 291 -12.55 7.93 -7.68
N ILE A 292 -11.56 8.30 -8.49
CA ILE A 292 -10.37 8.99 -8.00
C ILE A 292 -10.73 10.31 -7.27
N ASP A 293 -11.77 11.01 -7.72
CA ASP A 293 -12.24 12.27 -7.12
C ASP A 293 -12.85 12.11 -5.72
N ASP A 294 -13.33 10.91 -5.37
CA ASP A 294 -13.79 10.63 -4.01
C ASP A 294 -12.69 10.86 -2.97
N PHE A 295 -11.43 10.60 -3.36
CA PHE A 295 -10.28 10.79 -2.47
C PHE A 295 -10.04 12.26 -2.15
N ASP A 296 -10.13 13.17 -3.13
CA ASP A 296 -10.02 14.61 -2.87
C ASP A 296 -11.19 15.12 -2.04
N ALA A 297 -12.41 14.72 -2.40
CA ALA A 297 -13.62 15.16 -1.69
C ALA A 297 -13.60 14.73 -0.21
N ILE A 298 -13.18 13.50 0.10
CA ILE A 298 -13.07 13.00 1.47
C ILE A 298 -11.87 13.63 2.18
N SER A 299 -10.70 13.71 1.54
CA SER A 299 -9.50 14.30 2.12
C SER A 299 -9.70 15.78 2.47
N LYS A 300 -10.41 16.54 1.62
CA LYS A 300 -10.69 17.96 1.85
C LYS A 300 -11.46 18.23 3.15
N ARG A 301 -12.32 17.32 3.58
CA ARG A 301 -13.12 17.44 4.81
C ARG A 301 -12.51 16.73 6.02
N THR A 302 -11.44 15.95 5.84
CA THR A 302 -10.83 15.14 6.89
C THR A 302 -9.59 15.83 7.43
N PRO A 303 -9.47 16.12 8.74
CA PRO A 303 -8.27 16.74 9.28
C PRO A 303 -7.09 15.75 9.35
N LEU A 304 -5.86 16.26 9.17
CA LEU A 304 -4.63 15.52 9.45
C LEU A 304 -4.39 15.52 10.96
N ILE A 305 -4.45 14.36 11.62
CA ILE A 305 -4.37 14.23 13.06
C ILE A 305 -3.19 13.40 13.58
N ALA A 306 -2.52 12.62 12.72
CA ALA A 306 -1.40 11.79 13.14
C ALA A 306 -0.06 12.40 12.69
N ASP A 307 0.84 12.64 13.65
CA ASP A 307 2.16 13.25 13.46
C ASP A 307 3.22 12.18 13.11
N LEU A 308 3.03 11.51 11.98
CA LEU A 308 3.84 10.36 11.57
C LEU A 308 4.80 10.66 10.43
N LYS A 309 6.02 10.11 10.50
CA LYS A 309 6.95 10.12 9.34
C LYS A 309 6.25 9.53 8.09
N PRO A 310 6.45 10.10 6.88
CA PRO A 310 7.51 11.05 6.50
C PRO A 310 7.16 12.53 6.72
N GLY A 311 5.90 12.88 6.89
CA GLY A 311 5.45 14.28 7.03
C GLY A 311 5.51 14.82 8.45
N GLY A 312 5.63 13.95 9.44
CA GLY A 312 5.64 14.24 10.87
C GLY A 312 6.89 13.73 11.58
N ARG A 313 6.84 13.73 12.92
CA ARG A 313 7.97 13.46 13.81
C ARG A 313 8.13 11.98 14.17
N PHE A 314 7.03 11.26 14.35
CA PHE A 314 6.97 9.97 15.01
C PHE A 314 6.99 8.80 14.05
N VAL A 315 7.43 7.64 14.55
CA VAL A 315 7.46 6.37 13.81
C VAL A 315 6.26 5.49 14.13
N ALA A 316 6.07 4.40 13.39
CA ALA A 316 4.92 3.50 13.54
C ALA A 316 4.82 2.87 14.93
N THR A 317 5.95 2.59 15.59
CA THR A 317 5.97 2.06 16.95
C THR A 317 5.50 3.06 18.00
N ASP A 318 5.65 4.37 17.73
CA ASP A 318 5.13 5.42 18.61
C ASP A 318 3.61 5.52 18.51
N LEU A 319 3.05 5.34 17.30
CA LEU A 319 1.60 5.23 17.13
C LEU A 319 1.04 4.09 17.98
N HIS A 320 1.69 2.91 17.94
CA HIS A 320 1.29 1.78 18.77
C HIS A 320 1.31 2.14 20.27
N ARG A 321 2.39 2.77 20.74
CA ARG A 321 2.53 3.20 22.14
C ARG A 321 1.51 4.26 22.55
N ALA A 322 1.12 5.14 21.64
CA ALA A 322 0.15 6.21 21.89
C ALA A 322 -1.28 5.71 22.13
N GLY A 323 -1.62 4.53 21.63
CA GLY A 323 -2.97 3.93 21.68
C GLY A 323 -3.38 3.28 20.37
N GLY A 324 -2.47 3.27 19.37
CA GLY A 324 -2.61 2.53 18.13
C GLY A 324 -3.64 3.09 17.14
N ILE A 325 -3.97 2.26 16.17
CA ILE A 325 -4.95 2.58 15.11
C ILE A 325 -6.34 2.82 15.72
N GLN A 326 -6.66 2.14 16.81
CA GLN A 326 -7.93 2.31 17.53
C GLN A 326 -8.11 3.75 18.04
N LEU A 327 -7.03 4.38 18.53
CA LEU A 327 -7.08 5.79 18.98
C LEU A 327 -7.35 6.73 17.80
N VAL A 328 -6.75 6.47 16.64
CA VAL A 328 -7.04 7.23 15.41
C VAL A 328 -8.52 7.11 15.05
N ALA A 329 -9.07 5.88 15.04
CA ALA A 329 -10.48 5.65 14.75
C ALA A 329 -11.40 6.34 15.76
N GLN A 330 -11.08 6.30 17.06
CA GLN A 330 -11.85 6.98 18.10
C GLN A 330 -11.90 8.49 17.88
N ARG A 331 -10.75 9.14 17.60
CA ARG A 331 -10.68 10.58 17.34
C ARG A 331 -11.50 11.00 16.13
N LEU A 332 -11.45 10.20 15.06
CA LEU A 332 -12.19 10.46 13.84
C LEU A 332 -13.70 10.25 14.02
N LEU A 333 -14.12 9.26 14.81
CA LEU A 333 -15.53 9.06 15.18
C LEU A 333 -16.07 10.21 16.05
N GLU A 334 -15.31 10.62 17.06
CA GLU A 334 -15.64 11.79 17.92
C GLU A 334 -15.85 13.06 17.09
N GLY A 335 -15.09 13.20 15.98
CA GLY A 335 -15.21 14.31 15.05
C GLY A 335 -16.31 14.15 13.98
N GLY A 336 -16.99 13.01 13.92
CA GLY A 336 -18.04 12.73 12.94
C GLY A 336 -17.53 12.44 11.51
N TYR A 337 -16.29 11.97 11.35
CA TYR A 337 -15.67 11.73 10.04
C TYR A 337 -15.87 10.30 9.51
N LEU A 338 -16.37 9.37 10.32
CA LEU A 338 -16.47 7.95 9.98
C LEU A 338 -17.92 7.45 9.99
N HIS A 339 -18.19 6.46 9.17
CA HIS A 339 -19.39 5.61 9.24
C HIS A 339 -19.19 4.57 10.35
N GLY A 340 -19.61 4.91 11.56
CA GLY A 340 -19.37 4.10 12.76
C GLY A 340 -20.10 2.77 12.79
N GLU A 341 -21.20 2.64 12.03
CA GLU A 341 -22.02 1.44 11.91
C GLU A 341 -21.42 0.36 10.99
N ALA A 342 -20.36 0.69 10.23
CA ALA A 342 -19.69 -0.27 9.36
C ALA A 342 -19.23 -1.50 10.15
N MET A 343 -19.59 -2.69 9.66
CA MET A 343 -19.28 -3.95 10.33
C MET A 343 -17.81 -4.36 10.12
N THR A 344 -17.26 -5.06 11.10
CA THR A 344 -15.92 -5.62 11.03
C THR A 344 -15.93 -7.15 11.15
N VAL A 345 -14.81 -7.80 10.81
CA VAL A 345 -14.63 -9.26 10.96
C VAL A 345 -14.83 -9.75 12.39
N THR A 346 -14.67 -8.90 13.40
CA THR A 346 -14.91 -9.29 14.79
C THR A 346 -16.40 -9.45 15.13
N GLY A 347 -17.29 -8.98 14.25
CA GLY A 347 -18.73 -8.95 14.49
C GLY A 347 -19.20 -7.73 15.29
N ARG A 348 -18.30 -6.80 15.55
CA ARG A 348 -18.59 -5.48 16.11
C ARG A 348 -18.58 -4.43 15.01
N THR A 349 -19.25 -3.33 15.25
CA THR A 349 -19.17 -2.16 14.39
C THR A 349 -17.83 -1.43 14.58
N LEU A 350 -17.46 -0.57 13.64
CA LEU A 350 -16.27 0.26 13.75
C LEU A 350 -16.32 1.16 14.99
N ALA A 351 -17.49 1.68 15.35
CA ALA A 351 -17.67 2.48 16.56
C ALA A 351 -17.42 1.68 17.84
N GLU A 352 -17.93 0.44 17.92
CA GLU A 352 -17.69 -0.45 19.06
C GLU A 352 -16.22 -0.85 19.18
N GLU A 353 -15.51 -1.03 18.07
CA GLU A 353 -14.07 -1.29 18.08
C GLU A 353 -13.26 -0.07 18.52
N ALA A 354 -13.57 1.10 17.99
CA ALA A 354 -12.89 2.35 18.35
C ALA A 354 -13.11 2.76 19.82
N ALA A 355 -14.28 2.46 20.39
CA ALA A 355 -14.58 2.72 21.81
C ALA A 355 -13.67 1.95 22.77
N ARG A 356 -12.94 0.94 22.29
CA ARG A 356 -11.98 0.15 23.08
C ARG A 356 -10.57 0.74 23.09
N ALA A 357 -10.36 1.88 22.42
CA ALA A 357 -9.07 2.56 22.41
C ALA A 357 -8.63 2.95 23.83
N VAL A 358 -7.36 2.75 24.12
CA VAL A 358 -6.73 3.16 25.39
C VAL A 358 -5.62 4.15 25.04
N GLU A 359 -5.88 5.42 25.31
CA GLU A 359 -4.91 6.47 25.09
C GLU A 359 -3.82 6.46 26.16
N THR A 360 -2.57 6.50 25.75
CA THR A 360 -1.44 6.68 26.67
C THR A 360 -1.38 8.15 27.13
N PRO A 361 -1.41 8.41 28.46
CA PRO A 361 -1.35 9.76 28.96
C PRO A 361 -0.09 10.51 28.48
N GLY A 362 -0.28 11.74 27.99
CA GLY A 362 0.81 12.60 27.51
C GLY A 362 1.37 12.24 26.14
N GLN A 363 0.72 11.36 25.38
CA GLN A 363 1.09 11.10 23.99
C GLN A 363 0.89 12.35 23.12
N GLU A 364 1.75 12.53 22.11
CA GLU A 364 1.72 13.64 21.15
C GLU A 364 1.58 13.16 19.68
N VAL A 365 1.36 11.86 19.46
CA VAL A 365 1.35 11.25 18.13
C VAL A 365 0.01 11.46 17.42
N VAL A 366 -1.10 11.30 18.17
CA VAL A 366 -2.46 11.41 17.65
C VAL A 366 -3.16 12.60 18.28
N HIS A 367 -3.38 13.63 17.50
CA HIS A 367 -4.03 14.87 17.89
C HIS A 367 -5.55 14.70 17.99
N ARG A 368 -6.21 15.62 18.70
CA ARG A 368 -7.68 15.73 18.66
C ARG A 368 -8.11 16.38 17.36
N THR A 369 -9.27 15.99 16.83
CA THR A 369 -9.85 16.61 15.63
C THR A 369 -10.20 18.09 15.81
N SER A 370 -10.33 18.54 17.06
CA SER A 370 -10.49 19.98 17.39
C SER A 370 -9.18 20.78 17.38
N GLN A 371 -8.03 20.10 17.33
CA GLN A 371 -6.69 20.69 17.28
C GLN A 371 -5.80 19.86 16.35
N PRO A 372 -6.14 19.77 15.07
CA PRO A 372 -5.41 18.94 14.11
C PRO A 372 -4.07 19.59 13.75
N LEU A 373 -3.18 18.79 13.13
CA LEU A 373 -1.95 19.31 12.51
C LEU A 373 -2.26 20.18 11.29
N LYS A 374 -3.35 19.85 10.59
CA LYS A 374 -3.86 20.56 9.42
C LYS A 374 -5.35 20.28 9.29
N ASP A 375 -6.14 21.27 8.90
CA ASP A 375 -7.60 21.16 8.78
C ASP A 375 -8.07 20.26 7.64
N THR A 376 -7.19 19.95 6.69
CA THR A 376 -7.47 19.05 5.54
C THR A 376 -6.49 17.87 5.55
N GLY A 377 -6.88 16.80 4.91
CA GLY A 377 -6.07 15.59 4.79
C GLY A 377 -4.85 15.72 3.88
N GLY A 378 -4.07 14.66 3.86
CA GLY A 378 -2.79 14.60 3.15
C GLY A 378 -2.88 14.19 1.68
N LEU A 379 -4.06 13.96 1.12
CA LEU A 379 -4.25 13.57 -0.28
C LEU A 379 -4.95 14.65 -1.08
N VAL A 380 -4.47 14.91 -2.28
CA VAL A 380 -5.10 15.83 -3.24
C VAL A 380 -5.07 15.21 -4.63
N ILE A 381 -6.17 15.36 -5.36
CA ILE A 381 -6.27 14.98 -6.77
C ILE A 381 -6.18 16.26 -7.63
N LEU A 382 -5.31 16.22 -8.64
CA LEU A 382 -5.13 17.31 -9.59
C LEU A 382 -5.67 16.90 -10.96
N HIS A 383 -6.28 17.87 -11.65
CA HIS A 383 -6.73 17.74 -13.02
C HIS A 383 -6.13 18.83 -13.90
N GLY A 384 -6.28 18.70 -15.21
CA GLY A 384 -5.82 19.70 -16.19
C GLY A 384 -5.43 19.06 -17.50
N ASN A 385 -4.87 19.87 -18.39
CA ASN A 385 -4.51 19.38 -19.73
C ASN A 385 -3.35 18.37 -19.73
N LEU A 386 -2.62 18.21 -18.60
CA LEU A 386 -1.64 17.15 -18.41
C LEU A 386 -2.19 15.91 -17.72
N ALA A 387 -3.29 16.03 -16.99
CA ALA A 387 -3.89 14.97 -16.21
C ALA A 387 -5.43 15.00 -16.34
N PRO A 388 -6.00 14.78 -17.51
CA PRO A 388 -7.45 14.82 -17.70
C PRO A 388 -8.20 13.77 -16.87
N ASP A 389 -7.61 12.59 -16.64
CA ASP A 389 -8.18 11.52 -15.81
C ASP A 389 -7.71 11.58 -14.35
N GLY A 390 -6.90 12.60 -14.01
CA GLY A 390 -6.42 12.83 -12.65
C GLY A 390 -4.94 12.50 -12.43
N ALA A 391 -4.42 13.07 -11.36
CA ALA A 391 -3.09 12.81 -10.80
C ALA A 391 -3.15 12.94 -9.28
N VAL A 392 -2.23 12.27 -8.57
CA VAL A 392 -2.25 12.19 -7.11
C VAL A 392 -1.04 12.89 -6.53
N VAL A 393 -1.25 13.71 -5.51
CA VAL A 393 -0.18 14.35 -4.74
C VAL A 393 -0.42 14.19 -3.24
N LYS A 394 0.67 13.97 -2.49
CA LYS A 394 0.66 14.02 -1.04
C LYS A 394 1.01 15.44 -0.58
N VAL A 395 0.20 15.99 0.30
CA VAL A 395 0.38 17.33 0.88
C VAL A 395 0.56 17.21 2.38
N THR A 396 1.74 17.56 2.87
CA THR A 396 2.04 17.64 4.30
C THR A 396 1.83 19.09 4.80
N SER A 397 1.98 19.31 6.11
CA SER A 397 1.88 20.65 6.71
C SER A 397 2.97 21.62 6.24
N GLN A 398 4.06 21.12 5.66
CA GLN A 398 5.22 21.89 5.20
C GLN A 398 5.34 21.98 3.68
N SER A 399 4.40 21.44 2.89
CA SER A 399 4.45 21.49 1.44
C SER A 399 4.18 22.90 0.89
N HIS A 400 4.94 23.34 -0.10
CA HIS A 400 4.53 24.48 -0.90
C HIS A 400 3.45 24.05 -1.90
N HIS A 401 2.51 24.96 -2.20
CA HIS A 401 1.27 24.60 -2.90
C HIS A 401 1.24 25.03 -4.35
N LEU A 402 2.19 25.84 -4.79
CA LEU A 402 2.25 26.35 -6.16
C LEU A 402 3.68 26.28 -6.69
N GLN A 403 3.87 25.58 -7.79
CA GLN A 403 5.10 25.62 -8.58
C GLN A 403 4.78 25.94 -10.03
N ARG A 404 5.42 26.99 -10.57
CA ARG A 404 5.41 27.31 -11.99
C ARG A 404 6.85 27.35 -12.49
N GLY A 405 7.18 26.55 -13.50
CA GLY A 405 8.55 26.47 -13.98
C GLY A 405 8.70 25.73 -15.29
N PRO A 406 9.90 25.78 -15.88
CA PRO A 406 10.19 25.05 -17.11
C PRO A 406 10.29 23.55 -16.86
N ALA A 407 9.77 22.77 -17.80
CA ALA A 407 9.88 21.32 -17.81
C ALA A 407 11.33 20.87 -18.06
N ARG A 408 11.77 19.85 -17.32
CA ARG A 408 12.98 19.06 -17.57
C ARG A 408 12.54 17.62 -17.78
N VAL A 409 12.54 17.16 -19.03
CA VAL A 409 11.86 15.92 -19.45
C VAL A 409 12.83 14.76 -19.54
N PHE A 410 12.44 13.64 -18.89
CA PHE A 410 13.21 12.40 -18.87
C PHE A 410 12.29 11.20 -19.16
N ASP A 411 12.81 10.22 -19.88
CA ASP A 411 12.07 9.01 -20.26
C ASP A 411 12.34 7.83 -19.31
N SER A 412 13.03 8.07 -18.20
CA SER A 412 13.26 7.09 -17.13
C SER A 412 13.70 7.76 -15.83
N GLU A 413 13.51 7.06 -14.68
CA GLU A 413 14.01 7.51 -13.38
C GLU A 413 15.52 7.64 -13.37
N GLU A 414 16.24 6.69 -14.01
CA GLU A 414 17.70 6.67 -14.04
C GLU A 414 18.27 7.92 -14.73
N ALA A 415 17.66 8.34 -15.83
CA ALA A 415 18.10 9.56 -16.54
C ALA A 415 17.86 10.81 -15.68
N ALA A 416 16.70 10.90 -15.01
CA ALA A 416 16.41 12.01 -14.11
C ALA A 416 17.33 12.01 -12.89
N PHE A 417 17.61 10.84 -12.29
CA PHE A 417 18.54 10.69 -11.18
C PHE A 417 19.95 11.16 -11.56
N ALA A 418 20.47 10.72 -12.72
CA ALA A 418 21.75 11.17 -13.23
C ALA A 418 21.80 12.68 -13.40
N ALA A 419 20.76 13.30 -13.97
CA ALA A 419 20.70 14.75 -14.16
C ALA A 419 20.72 15.53 -12.82
N VAL A 420 20.13 14.98 -11.74
CA VAL A 420 20.25 15.57 -10.39
C VAL A 420 21.68 15.46 -9.88
N GLN A 421 22.33 14.30 -10.03
CA GLN A 421 23.72 14.08 -9.59
C GLN A 421 24.71 14.99 -10.36
N ASP A 422 24.46 15.21 -11.65
CA ASP A 422 25.28 16.06 -12.52
C ASP A 422 24.96 17.57 -12.38
N HIS A 423 24.13 17.94 -11.39
CA HIS A 423 23.72 19.32 -11.10
C HIS A 423 23.03 20.03 -12.30
N GLN A 424 22.36 19.26 -13.17
CA GLN A 424 21.63 19.81 -14.33
C GLN A 424 20.23 20.30 -13.95
N ILE A 425 19.69 19.91 -12.78
CA ILE A 425 18.41 20.37 -12.24
C ILE A 425 18.69 21.56 -11.32
N VAL A 426 17.95 22.64 -11.51
CA VAL A 426 18.11 23.89 -10.75
C VAL A 426 16.80 24.32 -10.10
N ALA A 427 16.89 25.21 -9.12
CA ALA A 427 15.72 25.77 -8.44
C ALA A 427 14.74 26.40 -9.46
N GLY A 428 13.46 26.09 -9.34
CA GLY A 428 12.41 26.51 -10.24
C GLY A 428 12.03 25.50 -11.33
N ASP A 429 12.86 24.49 -11.59
CA ASP A 429 12.54 23.45 -12.57
C ASP A 429 11.35 22.58 -12.13
N ILE A 430 10.61 22.05 -13.11
CA ILE A 430 9.66 20.95 -12.94
C ILE A 430 10.19 19.74 -13.69
N VAL A 431 10.65 18.75 -12.95
CA VAL A 431 11.14 17.48 -13.49
C VAL A 431 9.95 16.66 -13.97
N VAL A 432 10.02 16.17 -15.20
CA VAL A 432 8.99 15.33 -15.82
C VAL A 432 9.61 13.96 -16.11
N ILE A 433 9.08 12.91 -15.48
CA ILE A 433 9.48 11.52 -15.77
C ILE A 433 8.27 10.82 -16.39
N ARG A 434 8.43 10.33 -17.61
CA ARG A 434 7.38 9.67 -18.38
C ARG A 434 7.75 8.24 -18.75
N TYR A 435 6.73 7.49 -19.20
CA TYR A 435 6.86 6.05 -19.53
C TYR A 435 7.17 5.14 -18.33
N GLU A 436 6.83 5.59 -17.15
CA GLU A 436 6.89 4.79 -15.91
C GLU A 436 5.50 4.44 -15.36
N GLY A 437 4.46 4.63 -16.18
CA GLY A 437 3.07 4.29 -15.86
C GLY A 437 2.79 2.78 -15.83
N PRO A 438 1.51 2.40 -15.60
CA PRO A 438 1.11 0.99 -15.47
C PRO A 438 1.56 0.12 -16.63
N ARG A 439 1.36 0.58 -17.86
CA ARG A 439 1.72 -0.14 -19.09
C ARG A 439 3.15 0.14 -19.56
N GLY A 440 3.55 1.41 -19.53
CA GLY A 440 4.84 1.87 -20.06
C GLY A 440 6.01 1.39 -19.22
N GLY A 441 5.87 1.40 -17.90
CA GLY A 441 6.89 1.00 -16.95
C GLY A 441 7.40 -0.44 -17.06
N PRO A 442 6.63 -1.52 -17.37
CA PRO A 442 5.34 -1.78 -16.81
C PRO A 442 5.42 -1.97 -15.27
N GLY A 443 4.28 -1.89 -14.61
CA GLY A 443 4.22 -2.03 -13.15
C GLY A 443 4.40 -0.73 -12.39
N MET A 444 4.42 0.43 -13.08
CA MET A 444 4.29 1.74 -12.45
C MET A 444 5.20 1.89 -11.22
N ARG A 445 6.52 1.76 -11.42
CA ARG A 445 7.49 1.68 -10.31
C ARG A 445 7.42 2.87 -9.36
N GLU A 446 7.73 2.63 -8.10
CA GLU A 446 7.90 3.68 -7.11
C GLU A 446 9.28 4.32 -7.25
N MET A 447 9.30 5.64 -7.30
CA MET A 447 10.53 6.42 -7.44
C MET A 447 10.83 7.13 -6.12
N LEU A 448 11.80 6.62 -5.37
CA LEU A 448 12.33 7.26 -4.16
C LEU A 448 13.75 7.76 -4.39
N GLY A 449 14.53 7.09 -5.24
CA GLY A 449 15.91 7.45 -5.51
C GLY A 449 16.06 8.88 -6.02
N VAL A 450 15.35 9.24 -7.07
CA VAL A 450 15.38 10.59 -7.66
C VAL A 450 14.79 11.64 -6.71
N THR A 451 13.71 11.34 -5.99
CA THR A 451 13.11 12.30 -5.05
C THR A 451 14.00 12.56 -3.83
N ALA A 452 14.65 11.52 -3.31
CA ALA A 452 15.64 11.66 -2.24
C ALA A 452 16.90 12.41 -2.71
N ALA A 453 17.34 12.22 -3.95
CA ALA A 453 18.44 12.96 -4.53
C ALA A 453 18.12 14.46 -4.65
N ILE A 454 16.92 14.84 -5.11
CA ILE A 454 16.45 16.23 -5.17
C ILE A 454 16.48 16.86 -3.76
N VAL A 455 15.94 16.18 -2.76
CA VAL A 455 15.94 16.65 -1.36
C VAL A 455 17.36 16.73 -0.81
N GLY A 456 18.20 15.72 -1.03
CA GLY A 456 19.60 15.69 -0.60
C GLY A 456 20.45 16.80 -1.23
N ALA A 457 20.18 17.18 -2.49
CA ALA A 457 20.80 18.30 -3.16
C ALA A 457 20.36 19.67 -2.59
N GLY A 458 19.31 19.70 -1.74
CA GLY A 458 18.75 20.94 -1.17
C GLY A 458 17.71 21.60 -2.06
N LEU A 459 17.17 20.89 -3.05
CA LEU A 459 16.21 21.39 -4.04
C LEU A 459 14.76 21.05 -3.69
N GLY A 460 14.50 20.35 -2.59
CA GLY A 460 13.18 19.81 -2.23
C GLY A 460 12.05 20.85 -2.10
N GLU A 461 12.38 22.10 -1.78
CA GLU A 461 11.41 23.22 -1.65
C GLU A 461 11.30 24.07 -2.93
N SER A 462 12.14 23.82 -3.93
CA SER A 462 12.24 24.68 -5.12
C SER A 462 12.09 23.95 -6.45
N VAL A 463 12.01 22.61 -6.41
CA VAL A 463 11.81 21.76 -7.58
C VAL A 463 10.58 20.89 -7.36
N ALA A 464 9.69 20.84 -8.33
CA ALA A 464 8.61 19.85 -8.38
C ALA A 464 8.98 18.69 -9.30
N LEU A 465 8.37 17.52 -9.08
CA LEU A 465 8.49 16.38 -9.98
C LEU A 465 7.11 15.83 -10.32
N ILE A 466 6.85 15.58 -11.59
CA ILE A 466 5.60 15.01 -12.08
C ILE A 466 5.87 13.74 -12.91
N THR A 467 4.99 12.73 -12.80
CA THR A 467 5.18 11.45 -13.49
C THR A 467 3.89 10.66 -13.67
N ASP A 468 3.84 9.81 -14.69
CA ASP A 468 2.84 8.75 -14.84
C ASP A 468 3.15 7.49 -14.01
N GLY A 469 4.33 7.45 -13.38
CA GLY A 469 4.70 6.45 -12.37
C GLY A 469 4.16 6.75 -10.98
N ARG A 470 4.81 6.20 -9.94
CA ARG A 470 4.44 6.36 -8.53
C ARG A 470 5.60 6.86 -7.69
N PHE A 471 5.25 7.33 -6.50
CA PHE A 471 6.23 7.64 -5.47
C PHE A 471 6.08 6.71 -4.27
N SER A 472 7.19 6.44 -3.59
CA SER A 472 7.18 5.76 -2.30
C SER A 472 6.38 6.55 -1.28
N GLY A 473 5.74 5.85 -0.33
CA GLY A 473 5.10 6.49 0.82
C GLY A 473 6.06 7.33 1.67
N ALA A 474 7.39 7.13 1.54
CA ALA A 474 8.43 7.89 2.21
C ALA A 474 8.82 9.20 1.50
N THR A 475 8.29 9.48 0.32
CA THR A 475 8.64 10.67 -0.49
C THR A 475 8.17 11.97 0.18
N ARG A 476 9.00 13.02 0.07
CA ARG A 476 8.76 14.40 0.48
C ARG A 476 8.87 15.37 -0.70
N GLY A 477 8.34 16.59 -0.56
CA GLY A 477 8.36 17.62 -1.58
C GLY A 477 7.10 17.64 -2.45
N LEU A 478 7.05 18.54 -3.44
CA LEU A 478 5.93 18.67 -4.37
C LEU A 478 6.07 17.64 -5.50
N MET A 479 5.59 16.42 -5.24
CA MET A 479 5.73 15.27 -6.12
C MET A 479 4.36 14.75 -6.55
N VAL A 480 4.03 14.87 -7.84
CA VAL A 480 2.74 14.50 -8.44
C VAL A 480 2.91 13.22 -9.24
N GLY A 481 2.27 12.14 -8.82
CA GLY A 481 2.30 10.84 -9.50
C GLY A 481 0.95 10.43 -10.05
N HIS A 482 0.90 9.22 -10.60
CA HIS A 482 -0.32 8.58 -11.14
C HIS A 482 -0.97 9.41 -12.27
N ILE A 483 -0.20 10.25 -12.99
CA ILE A 483 -0.76 11.06 -14.08
C ILE A 483 -1.42 10.16 -15.09
N ALA A 484 -2.69 10.40 -15.32
CA ALA A 484 -3.51 9.63 -16.25
C ALA A 484 -4.24 10.53 -17.26
N PRO A 485 -4.32 10.07 -18.52
CA PRO A 485 -3.75 8.84 -19.12
C PRO A 485 -2.20 8.88 -19.16
N GLU A 486 -1.55 7.70 -19.01
CA GLU A 486 -0.10 7.58 -19.04
C GLU A 486 0.51 7.90 -20.41
N ALA A 487 1.75 8.36 -20.45
CA ALA A 487 2.47 8.71 -21.68
C ALA A 487 2.59 7.54 -22.68
N ALA A 488 2.76 6.31 -22.18
CA ALA A 488 2.87 5.12 -23.04
C ALA A 488 1.58 4.76 -23.79
N GLN A 489 0.46 5.37 -23.42
CA GLN A 489 -0.82 5.26 -24.12
C GLN A 489 -1.18 6.53 -24.92
N GLY A 490 -0.21 7.41 -25.12
CA GLY A 490 -0.44 8.68 -25.82
C GLY A 490 -1.12 9.72 -24.94
N GLY A 491 -1.02 9.61 -23.63
CA GLY A 491 -1.48 10.65 -22.70
C GLY A 491 -0.70 11.95 -22.88
N PRO A 492 -1.25 13.08 -22.42
CA PRO A 492 -0.70 14.42 -22.67
C PRO A 492 0.75 14.59 -22.20
N LEU A 493 1.16 13.85 -21.18
CA LEU A 493 2.55 13.90 -20.68
C LEU A 493 3.58 13.52 -21.78
N ALA A 494 3.20 12.68 -22.75
CA ALA A 494 4.04 12.33 -23.89
C ALA A 494 4.36 13.53 -24.82
N ALA A 495 3.51 14.56 -24.82
CA ALA A 495 3.66 15.76 -25.64
C ALA A 495 4.54 16.84 -25.00
N VAL A 496 4.86 16.73 -23.71
CA VAL A 496 5.69 17.73 -23.00
C VAL A 496 7.12 17.71 -23.52
N ARG A 497 7.69 18.90 -23.70
CA ARG A 497 9.07 19.12 -24.18
C ARG A 497 9.87 19.91 -23.14
N ASP A 498 11.19 19.78 -23.18
CA ASP A 498 12.09 20.62 -22.39
C ASP A 498 11.78 22.10 -22.60
N GLY A 499 11.69 22.84 -21.49
CA GLY A 499 11.40 24.28 -21.50
C GLY A 499 9.93 24.65 -21.57
N ASP A 500 9.00 23.73 -21.80
CA ASP A 500 7.57 24.03 -21.69
C ASP A 500 7.26 24.52 -20.27
N MET A 501 6.52 25.63 -20.16
CA MET A 501 6.11 26.13 -18.85
C MET A 501 4.99 25.28 -18.28
N LEU A 502 5.21 24.72 -17.09
CA LEU A 502 4.26 23.88 -16.39
C LEU A 502 3.79 24.58 -15.10
N VAL A 503 2.59 24.22 -14.66
CA VAL A 503 1.99 24.71 -13.41
C VAL A 503 1.44 23.52 -12.62
N VAL A 504 1.91 23.39 -11.39
CA VAL A 504 1.35 22.53 -10.35
C VAL A 504 0.73 23.44 -9.30
N ASP A 505 -0.59 23.45 -9.19
CA ASP A 505 -1.35 24.29 -8.24
C ASP A 505 -2.26 23.40 -7.41
N ILE A 506 -1.84 23.19 -6.15
CA ILE A 506 -2.54 22.33 -5.18
C ILE A 506 -3.88 22.95 -4.79
N ASP A 507 -3.93 24.26 -4.58
CA ASP A 507 -5.12 24.94 -4.07
C ASP A 507 -6.20 25.01 -5.16
N ALA A 508 -5.78 25.26 -6.41
CA ALA A 508 -6.67 25.25 -7.57
C ALA A 508 -6.96 23.83 -8.11
N ARG A 509 -6.33 22.76 -7.57
CA ARG A 509 -6.45 21.38 -8.07
C ARG A 509 -6.02 21.24 -9.53
N GLN A 510 -4.97 21.95 -9.95
CA GLN A 510 -4.54 22.02 -11.35
C GLN A 510 -3.15 21.45 -11.58
N LEU A 511 -3.04 20.65 -12.66
CA LEU A 511 -1.79 20.21 -13.27
C LEU A 511 -1.87 20.52 -14.77
N ARG A 512 -1.15 21.55 -15.22
CA ARG A 512 -1.26 22.00 -16.63
C ARG A 512 0.07 22.43 -17.23
N ALA A 513 0.17 22.31 -18.55
CA ALA A 513 1.16 23.00 -19.36
C ALA A 513 0.56 24.33 -19.86
N GLU A 514 1.38 25.40 -19.89
CA GLU A 514 1.04 26.66 -20.55
C GLU A 514 1.33 26.59 -22.06
N VAL A 515 0.93 25.47 -22.65
CA VAL A 515 0.98 25.19 -24.07
C VAL A 515 -0.46 25.07 -24.56
N PRO A 516 -0.84 25.68 -25.68
CA PRO A 516 -2.19 25.55 -26.23
C PRO A 516 -2.56 24.07 -26.44
N ASP A 517 -3.79 23.68 -26.08
CA ASP A 517 -4.27 22.29 -26.21
C ASP A 517 -4.20 21.81 -27.68
N SER A 518 -4.39 22.71 -28.64
CA SER A 518 -4.21 22.42 -30.07
C SER A 518 -2.77 22.03 -30.40
N GLU A 519 -1.80 22.65 -29.75
CA GLU A 519 -0.37 22.33 -29.96
C GLU A 519 -0.01 21.00 -29.30
N LEU A 520 -0.49 20.74 -28.06
CA LEU A 520 -0.30 19.44 -27.42
C LEU A 520 -0.90 18.32 -28.29
N THR A 521 -2.10 18.53 -28.84
CA THR A 521 -2.75 17.59 -29.75
C THR A 521 -1.91 17.38 -31.01
N GLU A 522 -1.35 18.43 -31.61
CA GLU A 522 -0.51 18.33 -32.79
C GLU A 522 0.78 17.56 -32.51
N ARG A 523 1.41 17.81 -31.35
CA ARG A 523 2.61 17.06 -30.93
C ARG A 523 2.33 15.56 -30.77
N LEU A 524 1.11 15.18 -30.34
CA LEU A 524 0.69 13.78 -30.22
C LEU A 524 0.34 13.11 -31.55
N ARG A 525 0.02 13.84 -32.60
CA ARG A 525 -0.26 13.25 -33.94
C ARG A 525 0.91 12.45 -34.51
N GLY A 526 2.15 12.89 -34.26
CA GLY A 526 3.35 12.21 -34.68
C GLY A 526 3.95 11.26 -33.65
N TRP A 527 3.30 11.15 -32.48
CA TRP A 527 3.79 10.31 -31.38
C TRP A 527 3.64 8.82 -31.74
N GLN A 528 4.63 8.04 -31.35
CA GLN A 528 4.59 6.58 -31.45
C GLN A 528 4.86 5.98 -30.05
N ALA A 529 4.13 4.94 -29.72
CA ALA A 529 4.35 4.22 -28.48
C ALA A 529 5.78 3.68 -28.42
N PRO A 530 6.46 3.81 -27.26
CA PRO A 530 7.80 3.25 -27.10
C PRO A 530 7.77 1.73 -27.29
N THR A 531 8.88 1.18 -27.76
CA THR A 531 9.01 -0.28 -27.87
C THR A 531 8.83 -0.92 -26.49
N PRO A 532 7.95 -1.91 -26.34
CA PRO A 532 7.76 -2.57 -25.06
C PRO A 532 9.06 -3.12 -24.47
N LEU A 533 9.34 -2.79 -23.23
CA LEU A 533 10.55 -3.25 -22.52
C LEU A 533 10.57 -4.78 -22.38
N PHE A 534 9.41 -5.39 -22.18
CA PHE A 534 9.24 -6.85 -22.04
C PHE A 534 8.33 -7.38 -23.14
N LYS A 535 8.80 -8.39 -23.88
CA LYS A 535 8.05 -9.00 -24.98
C LYS A 535 7.32 -10.29 -24.59
N THR A 536 7.71 -10.92 -23.48
CA THR A 536 7.18 -12.20 -22.99
C THR A 536 7.13 -12.21 -21.46
N GLY A 537 6.52 -13.27 -20.89
CA GLY A 537 6.47 -13.48 -19.45
C GLY A 537 5.42 -12.63 -18.73
N VAL A 538 5.51 -12.59 -17.39
CA VAL A 538 4.52 -11.93 -16.53
C VAL A 538 4.43 -10.43 -16.80
N MET A 539 5.56 -9.77 -17.05
CA MET A 539 5.60 -8.33 -17.29
C MET A 539 4.88 -7.94 -18.59
N ALA A 540 5.06 -8.74 -19.67
CA ALA A 540 4.36 -8.51 -20.93
C ALA A 540 2.85 -8.81 -20.79
N LYS A 541 2.46 -9.84 -20.06
CA LYS A 541 1.04 -10.14 -19.78
C LYS A 541 0.39 -8.97 -19.05
N TYR A 542 1.05 -8.48 -17.99
CA TYR A 542 0.58 -7.33 -17.21
C TYR A 542 0.41 -6.09 -18.09
N ALA A 543 1.46 -5.70 -18.85
CA ALA A 543 1.40 -4.52 -19.71
C ALA A 543 0.27 -4.56 -20.75
N ASN A 544 -0.10 -5.77 -21.22
CA ASN A 544 -1.18 -5.92 -22.21
C ASN A 544 -2.59 -5.88 -21.60
N SER A 545 -2.75 -6.18 -20.32
CA SER A 545 -4.06 -6.29 -19.67
C SER A 545 -4.33 -5.22 -18.60
N VAL A 546 -3.31 -4.47 -18.18
CA VAL A 546 -3.47 -3.49 -17.10
C VAL A 546 -4.30 -2.29 -17.53
N SER A 547 -5.18 -1.86 -16.63
CA SER A 547 -6.01 -0.65 -16.76
C SER A 547 -5.24 0.62 -16.39
N SER A 548 -5.89 1.78 -16.50
CA SER A 548 -5.35 3.09 -16.09
C SER A 548 -5.06 3.15 -14.59
N ALA A 549 -4.10 3.98 -14.19
CA ALA A 549 -3.88 4.34 -12.79
C ALA A 549 -5.13 4.97 -12.14
N ALA A 550 -5.90 5.76 -12.90
CA ALA A 550 -7.16 6.37 -12.44
C ALA A 550 -8.25 5.33 -12.08
N THR A 551 -8.09 4.08 -12.50
CA THR A 551 -9.00 2.96 -12.19
C THR A 551 -8.33 1.84 -11.40
N GLY A 552 -7.19 2.10 -10.75
CA GLY A 552 -6.52 1.19 -9.85
C GLY A 552 -5.42 0.33 -10.47
N ALA A 553 -5.11 0.49 -11.76
CA ALA A 553 -4.11 -0.31 -12.50
C ALA A 553 -4.29 -1.82 -12.26
N VAL A 554 -5.49 -2.31 -12.47
CA VAL A 554 -5.86 -3.74 -12.34
C VAL A 554 -5.72 -4.46 -13.68
N THR A 555 -5.45 -5.76 -13.65
CA THR A 555 -5.46 -6.59 -14.85
C THR A 555 -6.89 -7.08 -15.15
N ILE A 556 -7.31 -6.91 -16.42
CA ILE A 556 -8.67 -7.24 -16.88
C ILE A 556 -8.58 -8.40 -17.89
#